data_6ff1dd27c7986b0d3fbe48405d8f4ecb
#
_entry.id   6ff1dd27c7986b0d3fbe48405d8f4ecb
#
_cell.length_a   1.000
_cell.length_b   1.000
_cell.length_c   1.000
_cell.angle_alpha   90.00
_cell.angle_beta   90.00
_cell.angle_gamma   90.00
#
_symmetry.space_group_name_H-M   'P 1'
#
loop_
_entity.id
_entity.type
_entity.pdbx_description
1 polymer ?
#
loop_
_entity_poly.entity_id
_entity_poly.type
_entity_poly.pdbx_seq_one_letter_code
_entity_poly.pdbx_strand_id
1 'polypeptide(L)'
;MSKLMSRLEWTWRLVMTGLCFALFGLGGLLLSVVWFNILLVLVWDTSRRRRLARRSIAASFRLFLTVAKGLGVLDYRIDGAEILRQERGCLVVANHPTLIDYVLLASVMPETDCLVKSALLKNPFLGGVVRAAVYLV
;
A
#
# COMPACT_ATOMS: atom_id res chain seq x y z
N MET A 1 5.04 8.61 -38.92
CA MET A 1 5.81 8.46 -37.66
C MET A 1 4.97 8.65 -36.42
N SER A 2 3.98 9.53 -36.38
CA SER A 2 3.20 9.82 -35.15
C SER A 2 2.32 8.67 -34.60
N LYS A 3 1.65 7.90 -35.49
CA LYS A 3 0.75 6.81 -35.04
C LYS A 3 1.50 5.58 -34.49
N LEU A 4 2.70 5.31 -34.95
CA LEU A 4 3.54 4.21 -34.44
C LEU A 4 4.09 4.54 -33.04
N MET A 5 4.58 5.76 -32.84
CA MET A 5 5.05 6.24 -31.54
C MET A 5 3.94 6.23 -30.50
N SER A 6 2.74 6.69 -30.84
CA SER A 6 1.60 6.68 -29.89
C SER A 6 1.18 5.26 -29.50
N ARG A 7 1.27 4.29 -30.41
CA ARG A 7 1.00 2.87 -30.10
C ARG A 7 2.07 2.25 -29.21
N LEU A 8 3.35 2.59 -29.43
CA LEU A 8 4.45 2.13 -28.56
C LEU A 8 4.30 2.68 -27.14
N GLU A 9 4.02 3.98 -27.00
CA GLU A 9 3.79 4.60 -25.70
C GLU A 9 2.58 4.01 -24.98
N TRP A 10 1.50 3.75 -25.70
CA TRP A 10 0.31 3.13 -25.15
C TRP A 10 0.59 1.71 -24.67
N THR A 11 1.29 0.89 -25.49
CA THR A 11 1.68 -0.48 -25.14
C THR A 11 2.62 -0.49 -23.93
N TRP A 12 3.60 0.41 -23.91
CA TRP A 12 4.51 0.58 -22.76
C TRP A 12 3.75 0.87 -21.48
N ARG A 13 2.86 1.85 -21.49
CA ARG A 13 2.04 2.20 -20.33
C ARG A 13 1.16 1.05 -19.88
N LEU A 14 0.55 0.32 -20.80
CA LEU A 14 -0.29 -0.83 -20.49
C LEU A 14 0.53 -1.94 -19.80
N VAL A 15 1.67 -2.29 -20.36
CA VAL A 15 2.55 -3.34 -19.81
C VAL A 15 3.09 -2.92 -18.43
N MET A 16 3.56 -1.69 -18.29
CA MET A 16 4.08 -1.19 -17.02
C MET A 16 3.00 -1.08 -15.95
N THR A 17 1.78 -0.68 -16.32
CA THR A 17 0.64 -0.68 -15.40
C THR A 17 0.31 -2.11 -14.95
N GLY A 18 0.23 -3.06 -15.86
CA GLY A 18 0.03 -4.48 -15.53
C GLY A 18 1.11 -5.03 -14.60
N LEU A 19 2.38 -4.68 -14.87
CA LEU A 19 3.51 -5.06 -14.02
C LEU A 19 3.38 -4.45 -12.61
N CYS A 20 3.01 -3.18 -12.51
CA CYS A 20 2.77 -2.52 -11.20
C CYS A 20 1.67 -3.22 -10.40
N PHE A 21 0.55 -3.60 -11.04
CA PHE A 21 -0.51 -4.35 -10.37
C PHE A 21 -0.04 -5.74 -9.92
N ALA A 22 0.72 -6.44 -10.75
CA ALA A 22 1.31 -7.73 -10.41
C ALA A 22 2.27 -7.61 -9.22
N LEU A 23 3.16 -6.63 -9.23
CA LEU A 23 4.07 -6.36 -8.11
C LEU A 23 3.33 -6.01 -6.82
N PHE A 24 2.26 -5.22 -6.91
CA PHE A 24 1.43 -4.87 -5.76
C PHE A 24 0.73 -6.11 -5.18
N GLY A 25 0.12 -6.95 -6.03
CA GLY A 25 -0.55 -8.18 -5.62
C GLY A 25 0.42 -9.21 -5.03
N LEU A 26 1.54 -9.46 -5.71
CA LEU A 26 2.58 -10.37 -5.22
C LEU A 26 3.24 -9.86 -3.94
N GLY A 27 3.51 -8.56 -3.84
CA GLY A 27 4.05 -7.94 -2.63
C GLY A 27 3.11 -8.10 -1.45
N GLY A 28 1.81 -7.87 -1.64
CA GLY A 28 0.78 -8.09 -0.63
C GLY A 28 0.68 -9.56 -0.21
N LEU A 29 0.76 -10.49 -1.16
CA LEU A 29 0.74 -11.92 -0.89
C LEU A 29 1.99 -12.37 -0.11
N LEU A 30 3.18 -11.93 -0.50
CA LEU A 30 4.42 -12.23 0.22
C LEU A 30 4.40 -11.69 1.65
N LEU A 31 3.95 -10.46 1.85
CA LEU A 31 3.77 -9.89 3.18
C LEU A 31 2.77 -10.72 3.99
N SER A 32 1.63 -11.08 3.38
CA SER A 32 0.55 -11.81 4.05
C SER A 32 0.97 -13.22 4.46
N VAL A 33 1.60 -13.97 3.55
CA VAL A 33 1.88 -15.40 3.74
C VAL A 33 3.24 -15.64 4.40
N VAL A 34 4.24 -14.82 4.10
CA VAL A 34 5.60 -15.05 4.62
C VAL A 34 5.91 -14.15 5.81
N TRP A 35 5.90 -12.83 5.58
CA TRP A 35 6.38 -11.89 6.56
C TRP A 35 5.55 -11.85 7.86
N PHE A 36 4.22 -11.85 7.74
CA PHE A 36 3.38 -11.80 8.94
C PHE A 36 3.38 -13.10 9.72
N ASN A 37 3.57 -14.25 9.07
CA ASN A 37 3.78 -15.50 9.80
C ASN A 37 5.13 -15.53 10.52
N ILE A 38 6.19 -15.00 9.92
CA ILE A 38 7.48 -14.82 10.59
C ILE A 38 7.32 -13.91 11.81
N LEU A 39 6.62 -12.79 11.68
CA LEU A 39 6.35 -11.90 12.82
C LEU A 39 5.53 -12.57 13.93
N LEU A 40 4.59 -13.44 13.58
CA LEU A 40 3.81 -14.21 14.57
C LEU A 40 4.68 -15.13 15.40
N VAL A 41 5.69 -15.76 14.80
CA VAL A 41 6.58 -16.71 15.47
C VAL A 41 7.67 -15.99 16.28
N LEU A 42 8.24 -14.91 15.72
CA LEU A 42 9.40 -14.25 16.34
C LEU A 42 9.03 -13.14 17.33
N VAL A 43 7.86 -12.53 17.21
CA VAL A 43 7.46 -11.38 18.03
C VAL A 43 6.26 -11.71 18.89
N TRP A 44 6.49 -12.07 20.13
CA TRP A 44 5.45 -12.48 21.09
C TRP A 44 4.62 -11.29 21.61
N ASP A 45 5.22 -10.11 21.71
CA ASP A 45 4.51 -8.90 22.09
C ASP A 45 3.60 -8.42 20.97
N THR A 46 2.28 -8.48 21.19
CA THR A 46 1.25 -8.10 20.24
C THR A 46 1.36 -6.63 19.80
N SER A 47 1.70 -5.73 20.72
CA SER A 47 1.84 -4.30 20.42
C SER A 47 3.03 -4.03 19.52
N ARG A 48 4.16 -4.68 19.78
CA ARG A 48 5.36 -4.57 18.96
C ARG A 48 5.15 -5.19 17.57
N ARG A 49 4.51 -6.36 17.51
CA ARG A 49 4.16 -7.05 16.27
C ARG A 49 3.27 -6.18 15.38
N ARG A 50 2.22 -5.57 15.95
CA ARG A 50 1.31 -4.65 15.24
C ARG A 50 2.06 -3.46 14.65
N ARG A 51 2.93 -2.81 15.43
CA ARG A 51 3.76 -1.70 14.93
C ARG A 51 4.68 -2.13 13.79
N LEU A 52 5.33 -3.28 13.90
CA LEU A 52 6.20 -3.81 12.84
C LEU A 52 5.40 -4.12 11.58
N ALA A 53 4.24 -4.77 11.69
CA ALA A 53 3.37 -5.07 10.56
C ALA A 53 2.95 -3.77 9.82
N ARG A 54 2.48 -2.75 10.55
CA ARG A 54 2.09 -1.47 9.96
C ARG A 54 3.24 -0.75 9.28
N ARG A 55 4.42 -0.73 9.90
CA ARG A 55 5.62 -0.14 9.31
C ARG A 55 6.07 -0.89 8.05
N SER A 56 5.95 -2.21 8.03
CA SER A 56 6.26 -3.02 6.85
C SER A 56 5.28 -2.74 5.70
N ILE A 57 3.99 -2.61 5.99
CA ILE A 57 2.98 -2.22 5.02
C ILE A 57 3.29 -0.83 4.44
N ALA A 58 3.56 0.15 5.30
CA ALA A 58 3.89 1.50 4.86
C ALA A 58 5.19 1.55 4.04
N ALA A 59 6.19 0.71 4.38
CA ALA A 59 7.43 0.60 3.63
C ALA A 59 7.18 -0.03 2.24
N SER A 60 6.37 -1.07 2.15
CA SER A 60 6.01 -1.70 0.87
C SER A 60 5.22 -0.76 -0.03
N PHE A 61 4.32 0.05 0.54
CA PHE A 61 3.59 1.06 -0.21
C PHE A 61 4.51 2.17 -0.73
N ARG A 62 5.47 2.63 0.08
CA ARG A 62 6.50 3.59 -0.38
C ARG A 62 7.34 3.02 -1.53
N LEU A 63 7.77 1.77 -1.40
CA LEU A 63 8.52 1.09 -2.46
C LEU A 63 7.69 1.00 -3.74
N PHE A 64 6.44 0.56 -3.65
CA PHE A 64 5.51 0.48 -4.77
C PHE A 64 5.33 1.85 -5.46
N LEU A 65 5.06 2.90 -4.69
CA LEU A 65 4.88 4.26 -5.20
C LEU A 65 6.15 4.79 -5.89
N THR A 66 7.32 4.50 -5.32
CA THR A 66 8.62 4.87 -5.91
C THR A 66 8.83 4.17 -7.25
N VAL A 67 8.56 2.87 -7.32
CA VAL A 67 8.67 2.07 -8.56
C VAL A 67 7.66 2.57 -9.60
N ALA A 68 6.40 2.76 -9.23
CA ALA A 68 5.35 3.22 -10.14
C ALA A 68 5.66 4.62 -10.71
N LYS A 69 6.22 5.50 -9.90
CA LYS A 69 6.68 6.83 -10.33
C LYS A 69 7.89 6.73 -11.25
N GLY A 70 8.88 5.91 -10.91
CA GLY A 70 10.08 5.70 -11.72
C GLY A 70 9.78 5.09 -13.10
N LEU A 71 8.75 4.25 -13.20
CA LEU A 71 8.28 3.66 -14.47
C LEU A 71 7.35 4.62 -15.27
N GLY A 72 7.04 5.80 -14.75
CA GLY A 72 6.14 6.75 -15.40
C GLY A 72 4.67 6.31 -15.45
N VAL A 73 4.29 5.32 -14.63
CA VAL A 73 2.91 4.83 -14.53
C VAL A 73 2.06 5.76 -13.68
N LEU A 74 2.65 6.32 -12.62
CA LEU A 74 2.00 7.20 -11.68
C LEU A 74 2.84 8.44 -11.47
N ASP A 75 2.21 9.60 -11.57
CA ASP A 75 2.78 10.85 -11.08
C ASP A 75 1.95 11.39 -9.93
N TYR A 76 2.60 11.69 -8.82
CA TYR A 76 1.94 12.17 -7.62
C TYR A 76 2.81 13.17 -6.85
N ARG A 77 2.14 14.03 -6.11
CA ARG A 77 2.74 14.95 -5.15
C ARG A 77 1.95 14.89 -3.86
N ILE A 78 2.64 14.86 -2.73
CA ILE A 78 2.04 14.89 -1.40
C ILE A 78 2.48 16.19 -0.74
N ASP A 79 1.58 17.14 -0.66
CA ASP A 79 1.80 18.39 0.07
C ASP A 79 1.32 18.21 1.52
N GLY A 80 2.06 18.75 2.50
CA GLY A 80 1.71 18.64 3.91
C GLY A 80 1.99 17.27 4.57
N ALA A 81 2.84 16.44 3.94
CA ALA A 81 3.21 15.13 4.49
C ALA A 81 3.81 15.21 5.90
N GLU A 82 4.52 16.29 6.21
CA GLU A 82 5.14 16.55 7.52
C GLU A 82 4.08 16.71 8.61
N ILE A 83 2.98 17.39 8.31
CA ILE A 83 1.85 17.58 9.23
C ILE A 83 1.25 16.21 9.56
N LEU A 84 0.94 15.41 8.53
CA LEU A 84 0.34 14.08 8.71
C LEU A 84 1.25 13.13 9.51
N ARG A 85 2.57 13.25 9.38
CA ARG A 85 3.52 12.43 10.15
C ARG A 85 3.56 12.77 11.62
N GLN A 86 3.26 13.99 11.99
CA GLN A 86 3.33 14.48 13.36
C GLN A 86 2.01 14.29 14.12
N GLU A 87 0.89 14.22 13.40
CA GLU A 87 -0.43 14.07 14.00
C GLU A 87 -0.58 12.73 14.74
N ARG A 88 -1.17 12.80 15.92
CA ARG A 88 -1.46 11.65 16.79
C ARG A 88 -2.85 11.80 17.41
N GLY A 89 -3.53 10.67 17.58
CA GLY A 89 -4.83 10.64 18.27
C GLY A 89 -5.95 11.41 17.57
N CYS A 90 -5.83 11.66 16.27
CA CYS A 90 -6.81 12.36 15.45
C CYS A 90 -7.53 11.41 14.49
N LEU A 91 -8.74 11.80 14.07
CA LEU A 91 -9.47 11.13 13.00
C LEU A 91 -9.15 11.82 11.67
N VAL A 92 -8.52 11.08 10.76
CA VAL A 92 -8.24 11.57 9.41
C VAL A 92 -9.39 11.18 8.49
N VAL A 93 -10.08 12.18 7.95
CA VAL A 93 -11.13 12.00 6.95
C VAL A 93 -10.63 12.49 5.61
N ALA A 94 -10.67 11.62 4.60
CA ALA A 94 -10.20 11.94 3.26
C ALA A 94 -11.26 11.58 2.22
N ASN A 95 -11.41 12.43 1.22
CA ASN A 95 -12.14 12.06 0.02
C ASN A 95 -11.19 11.26 -0.89
N HIS A 96 -11.31 9.92 -0.85
CA HIS A 96 -10.43 9.03 -1.60
C HIS A 96 -11.24 8.19 -2.60
N PRO A 97 -11.40 8.65 -3.83
CA PRO A 97 -12.16 7.94 -4.84
C PRO A 97 -11.48 6.65 -5.32
N THR A 98 -10.18 6.47 -5.05
CA THR A 98 -9.40 5.33 -5.54
C THR A 98 -8.60 4.64 -4.43
N LEU A 99 -8.25 3.38 -4.67
CA LEU A 99 -7.40 2.62 -3.76
C LEU A 99 -6.00 3.23 -3.61
N ILE A 100 -5.50 3.90 -4.65
CA ILE A 100 -4.16 4.50 -4.65
C ILE A 100 -4.05 5.66 -3.65
N ASP A 101 -5.14 6.37 -3.40
CA ASP A 101 -5.17 7.46 -2.41
C ASP A 101 -4.93 6.92 -1.00
N TYR A 102 -5.51 5.74 -0.69
CA TYR A 102 -5.23 5.05 0.56
C TYR A 102 -3.76 4.62 0.65
N VAL A 103 -3.18 4.10 -0.44
CA VAL A 103 -1.77 3.71 -0.49
C VAL A 103 -0.85 4.91 -0.23
N LEU A 104 -1.18 6.09 -0.79
CA LEU A 104 -0.47 7.34 -0.54
C LEU A 104 -0.54 7.74 0.94
N LEU A 105 -1.75 7.77 1.52
CA LEU A 105 -1.95 8.09 2.94
C LEU A 105 -1.20 7.13 3.87
N ALA A 106 -1.36 5.84 3.69
CA ALA A 106 -0.72 4.81 4.51
C ALA A 106 0.81 4.82 4.38
N SER A 107 1.34 5.26 3.22
CA SER A 107 2.79 5.42 3.04
C SER A 107 3.38 6.53 3.90
N VAL A 108 2.59 7.57 4.20
CA VAL A 108 3.00 8.72 5.01
C VAL A 108 2.73 8.51 6.49
N MET A 109 1.62 7.83 6.83
CA MET A 109 1.12 7.61 8.20
C MET A 109 1.20 6.12 8.59
N PRO A 110 2.37 5.57 8.91
CA PRO A 110 2.55 4.13 9.12
C PRO A 110 1.85 3.59 10.37
N GLU A 111 1.45 4.44 11.30
CA GLU A 111 0.82 4.04 12.57
C GLU A 111 -0.71 4.31 12.59
N THR A 112 -1.30 4.61 11.42
CA THR A 112 -2.74 4.88 11.30
C THR A 112 -3.54 3.58 11.24
N ASP A 113 -4.65 3.54 11.98
CA ASP A 113 -5.70 2.54 11.79
C ASP A 113 -6.63 2.96 10.66
N CYS A 114 -7.14 1.99 9.92
CA CYS A 114 -8.06 2.23 8.81
C CYS A 114 -9.35 1.44 9.00
N LEU A 115 -10.48 2.09 8.69
CA LEU A 115 -11.76 1.40 8.54
C LEU A 115 -11.79 0.71 7.17
N VAL A 116 -11.95 -0.59 7.15
CA VAL A 116 -11.99 -1.38 5.92
C VAL A 116 -13.28 -2.19 5.82
N LYS A 117 -13.74 -2.42 4.61
CA LYS A 117 -14.90 -3.29 4.38
C LYS A 117 -14.57 -4.73 4.78
N SER A 118 -15.47 -5.41 5.48
CA SER A 118 -15.33 -6.82 5.87
C SER A 118 -15.05 -7.77 4.69
N ALA A 119 -15.50 -7.43 3.49
CA ALA A 119 -15.19 -8.17 2.26
C ALA A 119 -13.69 -8.28 1.96
N LEU A 120 -12.87 -7.30 2.38
CA LEU A 120 -11.41 -7.33 2.21
C LEU A 120 -10.72 -8.41 3.04
N LEU A 121 -11.32 -8.84 4.16
CA LEU A 121 -10.82 -9.96 4.96
C LEU A 121 -10.85 -11.30 4.21
N LYS A 122 -11.77 -11.43 3.24
CA LYS A 122 -11.93 -12.64 2.40
C LYS A 122 -11.02 -12.63 1.17
N ASN A 123 -10.38 -11.50 0.87
CA ASN A 123 -9.48 -11.38 -0.28
C ASN A 123 -8.16 -12.11 0.02
N PRO A 124 -7.71 -13.07 -0.81
CA PRO A 124 -6.49 -13.85 -0.57
C PRO A 124 -5.22 -12.97 -0.55
N PHE A 125 -5.20 -11.86 -1.30
CA PHE A 125 -4.04 -10.97 -1.40
C PHE A 125 -3.98 -9.94 -0.27
N LEU A 126 -5.12 -9.46 0.19
CA LEU A 126 -5.20 -8.36 1.15
C LEU A 126 -5.67 -8.79 2.54
N GLY A 127 -6.40 -9.89 2.65
CA GLY A 127 -6.98 -10.36 3.91
C GLY A 127 -5.94 -10.60 5.01
N GLY A 128 -4.78 -11.15 4.65
CA GLY A 128 -3.67 -11.32 5.60
C GLY A 128 -3.08 -9.98 6.07
N VAL A 129 -2.93 -9.04 5.16
CA VAL A 129 -2.46 -7.67 5.48
C VAL A 129 -3.42 -6.97 6.44
N VAL A 130 -4.72 -7.03 6.15
CA VAL A 130 -5.76 -6.41 6.99
C VAL A 130 -5.77 -7.03 8.39
N ARG A 131 -5.69 -8.35 8.50
CA ARG A 131 -5.63 -9.06 9.80
C ARG A 131 -4.36 -8.73 10.59
N ALA A 132 -3.20 -8.72 9.93
CA ALA A 132 -1.92 -8.44 10.58
C ALA A 132 -1.82 -7.01 11.11
N ALA A 133 -2.37 -6.04 10.38
CA ALA A 133 -2.46 -4.65 10.81
C ALA A 133 -3.53 -4.43 11.88
N VAL A 134 -4.47 -5.39 12.05
CA VAL A 134 -5.63 -5.27 12.97
C VAL A 134 -6.43 -4.00 12.67
N TYR A 135 -6.73 -3.80 11.40
CA TYR A 135 -7.58 -2.70 10.97
C TYR A 135 -9.02 -2.90 11.49
N LEU A 136 -9.68 -1.80 11.74
CA LEU A 136 -11.09 -1.78 12.14
C LEU A 136 -11.98 -2.22 10.96
N VAL A 137 -12.98 -3.03 11.21
CA VAL A 137 -13.89 -3.61 10.19
C VAL A 137 -15.31 -3.14 10.43
#